data_dfe8866b4fdad83fd2b91cf268248349
#
_entry.id   dfe8866b4fdad83fd2b91cf268248349
#
_cell.length_a   1.000
_cell.length_b   1.000
_cell.length_c   1.000
_cell.angle_alpha   90.00
_cell.angle_beta   90.00
_cell.angle_gamma   90.00
#
_symmetry.space_group_name_H-M   'P 1'
#
loop_
_entity.id
_entity.type
_entity.pdbx_description
1 polymer ?
#
loop_
_entity_poly.entity_id
_entity_poly.type
_entity_poly.pdbx_seq_one_letter_code
_entity_poly.pdbx_strand_id
1 'polypeptide(L)'
;QSGKDAHRNLLLLLVDEWASYILNLEKKKAEEEKRKLSVLLMLGRSFNVHVLISQQRIDAVYFNAARDNINLVIALGNLSSEGKDMMFREFKDKMHPDRGQGTGYMLTNGMDFTPIVVPVISDMENLHSYIRAAVKR
;
A
#
# COMPACT_ATOMS: atom_id res chain seq x y z
N GLN A 1 30.21 1.65 19.13
CA GLN A 1 29.00 1.81 19.97
C GLN A 1 28.01 0.76 19.54
N SER A 2 27.91 -0.32 20.32
CA SER A 2 26.95 -1.39 20.13
C SER A 2 25.56 -0.86 20.40
N GLY A 3 24.81 -0.55 19.31
CA GLY A 3 23.38 -0.34 19.42
C GLY A 3 22.74 -1.63 19.93
N LYS A 4 22.24 -1.62 21.14
CA LYS A 4 21.36 -2.66 21.64
C LYS A 4 20.18 -2.74 20.66
N ASP A 5 20.07 -3.82 19.92
CA ASP A 5 18.88 -4.20 19.19
C ASP A 5 17.75 -4.37 20.21
N ALA A 6 17.10 -3.27 20.50
CA ALA A 6 15.85 -3.34 21.21
C ALA A 6 14.89 -4.08 20.27
N HIS A 7 14.50 -5.30 20.62
CA HIS A 7 13.43 -6.05 19.96
C HIS A 7 12.13 -5.22 20.07
N ARG A 8 11.96 -4.28 19.15
CA ARG A 8 10.73 -3.49 19.05
C ARG A 8 9.68 -4.39 18.45
N ASN A 9 8.54 -4.46 19.11
CA ASN A 9 7.39 -5.16 18.55
C ASN A 9 7.03 -4.56 17.18
N LEU A 10 6.67 -5.43 16.24
CA LEU A 10 6.12 -5.01 14.97
C LEU A 10 4.79 -4.29 15.21
N LEU A 11 4.68 -3.07 14.71
CA LEU A 11 3.42 -2.34 14.64
C LEU A 11 2.99 -2.24 13.19
N LEU A 12 1.82 -2.78 12.88
CA LEU A 12 1.19 -2.67 11.57
C LEU A 12 -0.03 -1.77 11.66
N LEU A 13 0.03 -0.62 11.00
CA LEU A 13 -1.10 0.28 10.82
C LEU A 13 -1.83 -0.10 9.52
N LEU A 14 -3.09 -0.50 9.65
CA LEU A 14 -3.97 -0.77 8.52
C LEU A 14 -4.91 0.41 8.32
N VAL A 15 -4.93 0.96 7.12
CA VAL A 15 -5.82 2.06 6.73
C VAL A 15 -6.63 1.62 5.53
N ASP A 16 -7.92 1.43 5.74
CA ASP A 16 -8.85 1.16 4.65
C ASP A 16 -9.48 2.47 4.17
N GLU A 17 -9.36 2.74 2.87
CA GLU A 17 -9.90 3.92 2.18
C GLU A 17 -9.41 5.26 2.77
N TRP A 18 -8.10 5.50 2.73
CA TRP A 18 -7.46 6.72 3.20
C TRP A 18 -8.08 8.00 2.62
N ALA A 19 -8.45 7.98 1.33
CA ALA A 19 -9.08 9.14 0.68
C ALA A 19 -10.39 9.53 1.36
N SER A 20 -11.24 8.57 1.72
CA SER A 20 -12.49 8.82 2.42
C SER A 20 -12.26 9.46 3.78
N TYR A 21 -11.23 9.02 4.50
CA TYR A 21 -10.87 9.65 5.77
C TYR A 21 -10.48 11.12 5.58
N ILE A 22 -9.58 11.41 4.64
CA ILE A 22 -9.10 12.77 4.38
C ILE A 22 -10.21 13.71 3.90
N LEU A 23 -11.11 13.23 3.03
CA LEU A 23 -12.23 14.02 2.50
C LEU A 23 -13.23 14.46 3.57
N ASN A 24 -13.36 13.70 4.66
CA ASN A 24 -14.26 14.02 5.76
C ASN A 24 -13.66 15.00 6.80
N LEU A 25 -12.43 15.43 6.62
CA LEU A 25 -11.75 16.35 7.52
C LEU A 25 -11.81 17.80 7.01
N GLU A 26 -11.79 18.74 7.94
CA GLU A 26 -11.51 20.13 7.62
C GLU A 26 -10.13 20.26 6.96
N LYS A 27 -9.97 21.17 6.01
CA LYS A 27 -8.76 21.36 5.21
C LYS A 27 -7.45 21.38 6.03
N LYS A 28 -7.45 22.15 7.13
CA LYS A 28 -6.27 22.27 8.01
C LYS A 28 -5.91 20.93 8.65
N LYS A 29 -6.90 20.18 9.11
CA LYS A 29 -6.72 18.87 9.74
C LYS A 29 -6.32 17.82 8.70
N ALA A 30 -6.90 17.86 7.52
CA ALA A 30 -6.52 16.98 6.41
C ALA A 30 -5.03 17.14 6.05
N GLU A 31 -4.51 18.36 5.96
CA GLU A 31 -3.08 18.60 5.69
C GLU A 31 -2.19 18.10 6.84
N GLU A 32 -2.63 18.25 8.08
CA GLU A 32 -1.90 17.71 9.24
C GLU A 32 -1.82 16.18 9.19
N GLU A 33 -2.92 15.49 8.90
CA GLU A 33 -2.96 14.01 8.82
C GLU A 33 -2.12 13.49 7.63
N LYS A 34 -2.17 14.15 6.48
CA LYS A 34 -1.29 13.83 5.34
C LYS A 34 0.19 13.97 5.71
N ARG A 35 0.55 15.00 6.47
CA ARG A 35 1.92 15.18 6.96
C ARG A 35 2.32 14.06 7.93
N LYS A 36 1.43 13.66 8.86
CA LYS A 36 1.69 12.54 9.78
C LYS A 36 1.92 11.23 9.01
N LEU A 37 1.09 10.96 8.01
CA LEU A 37 1.28 9.79 7.14
C LEU A 37 2.64 9.83 6.44
N SER A 38 3.03 10.98 5.89
CA SER A 38 4.35 11.14 5.23
C SER A 38 5.50 10.81 6.18
N VAL A 39 5.44 11.26 7.43
CA VAL A 39 6.45 10.97 8.45
C VAL A 39 6.48 9.47 8.78
N LEU A 40 5.31 8.84 8.91
CA LEU A 40 5.23 7.39 9.18
C LEU A 40 5.81 6.57 8.03
N LEU A 41 5.51 6.92 6.78
CA LEU A 41 6.05 6.21 5.61
C LEU A 41 7.57 6.41 5.47
N MET A 42 8.09 7.57 5.81
CA MET A 42 9.51 7.89 5.72
C MET A 42 10.33 7.25 6.85
N LEU A 43 9.86 7.32 8.08
CA LEU A 43 10.63 6.95 9.28
C LEU A 43 10.17 5.65 9.95
N GLY A 44 8.94 5.21 9.71
CA GLY A 44 8.32 4.09 10.43
C GLY A 44 9.15 2.82 10.42
N ARG A 45 9.78 2.50 9.29
CA ARG A 45 10.64 1.32 9.14
C ARG A 45 11.77 1.25 10.19
N SER A 46 12.38 2.38 10.53
CA SER A 46 13.42 2.45 11.55
C SER A 46 12.91 2.14 12.96
N PHE A 47 11.60 2.19 13.15
CA PHE A 47 10.93 1.91 14.42
C PHE A 47 10.10 0.62 14.39
N ASN A 48 10.28 -0.20 13.35
CA ASN A 48 9.50 -1.42 13.10
C ASN A 48 7.98 -1.13 12.97
N VAL A 49 7.66 0.05 12.42
CA VAL A 49 6.28 0.46 12.11
C VAL A 49 6.07 0.36 10.60
N HIS A 50 5.04 -0.39 10.21
CA HIS A 50 4.65 -0.58 8.82
C HIS A 50 3.24 -0.08 8.59
N VAL A 51 2.98 0.44 7.40
CA VAL A 51 1.68 0.97 7.02
C VAL A 51 1.18 0.22 5.79
N LEU A 52 -0.04 -0.29 5.86
CA LEU A 52 -0.76 -0.85 4.72
C LEU A 52 -1.99 0.00 4.46
N ILE A 53 -2.09 0.55 3.26
CA ILE A 53 -3.20 1.39 2.83
C ILE A 53 -3.93 0.68 1.70
N SER A 54 -5.22 0.45 1.88
CA SER A 54 -6.14 0.01 0.85
C SER A 54 -6.94 1.21 0.33
N GLN A 55 -7.15 1.30 -0.99
CA GLN A 55 -7.80 2.45 -1.58
C GLN A 55 -8.37 2.12 -2.97
N GLN A 56 -9.59 2.56 -3.25
CA GLN A 56 -10.24 2.33 -4.55
C GLN A 56 -9.73 3.32 -5.61
N ARG A 57 -9.50 4.56 -5.24
CA ARG A 57 -8.97 5.60 -6.13
C ARG A 57 -7.67 6.15 -5.60
N ILE A 58 -6.68 6.19 -6.45
CA ILE A 58 -5.38 6.80 -6.14
C ILE A 58 -5.36 8.18 -6.78
N ASP A 59 -5.28 9.21 -5.93
CA ASP A 59 -5.15 10.59 -6.34
C ASP A 59 -4.01 11.24 -5.55
N ALA A 60 -3.17 11.99 -6.26
CA ALA A 60 -2.00 12.66 -5.69
C ALA A 60 -2.35 13.58 -4.54
N VAL A 61 -3.54 14.17 -4.55
CA VAL A 61 -4.01 15.11 -3.52
C VAL A 61 -4.09 14.49 -2.13
N TYR A 62 -4.26 13.17 -2.04
CA TYR A 62 -4.38 12.48 -0.75
C TYR A 62 -3.04 12.04 -0.16
N PHE A 63 -1.99 11.94 -0.97
CA PHE A 63 -0.69 11.43 -0.53
C PHE A 63 0.41 12.48 -0.49
N ASN A 64 0.30 13.58 -1.23
CA ASN A 64 1.38 14.57 -1.38
C ASN A 64 2.72 13.87 -1.70
N ALA A 65 3.81 14.29 -1.07
CA ALA A 65 5.13 13.68 -1.20
C ALA A 65 5.26 12.29 -0.52
N ALA A 66 4.23 11.85 0.22
CA ALA A 66 4.28 10.56 0.94
C ALA A 66 4.42 9.36 0.00
N ARG A 67 3.90 9.46 -1.24
CA ARG A 67 3.94 8.38 -2.23
C ARG A 67 5.36 7.88 -2.53
N ASP A 68 6.34 8.79 -2.53
CA ASP A 68 7.72 8.46 -2.88
C ASP A 68 8.39 7.54 -1.83
N ASN A 69 7.74 7.39 -0.68
CA ASN A 69 8.16 6.49 0.40
C ASN A 69 7.35 5.18 0.44
N ILE A 70 6.49 4.93 -0.55
CA ILE A 70 5.74 3.67 -0.66
C ILE A 70 6.60 2.65 -1.39
N ASN A 71 7.06 1.63 -0.66
CA ASN A 71 7.99 0.63 -1.20
C ASN A 71 7.28 -0.49 -1.97
N LEU A 72 6.00 -0.73 -1.70
CA LEU A 72 5.20 -1.76 -2.37
C LEU A 72 3.87 -1.17 -2.81
N VAL A 73 3.60 -1.26 -4.10
CA VAL A 73 2.31 -0.89 -4.69
C VAL A 73 1.72 -2.12 -5.35
N ILE A 74 0.47 -2.43 -5.01
CA ILE A 74 -0.31 -3.49 -5.65
C ILE A 74 -1.55 -2.85 -6.25
N ALA A 75 -1.69 -2.93 -7.56
CA ALA A 75 -2.87 -2.48 -8.28
C ALA A 75 -3.64 -3.68 -8.82
N LEU A 76 -4.89 -3.82 -8.42
CA LEU A 76 -5.78 -4.87 -8.91
C LEU A 76 -6.81 -4.27 -9.88
N GLY A 77 -7.06 -4.99 -10.97
CA GLY A 77 -7.94 -4.53 -12.03
C GLY A 77 -7.38 -3.35 -12.83
N ASN A 78 -8.26 -2.50 -13.31
CA ASN A 78 -7.91 -1.35 -14.16
C ASN A 78 -7.73 -0.08 -13.33
N LEU A 79 -6.56 0.52 -13.41
CA LEU A 79 -6.32 1.86 -12.87
C LEU A 79 -6.75 2.94 -13.86
N SER A 80 -7.19 4.08 -13.33
CA SER A 80 -7.35 5.30 -14.13
C SER A 80 -6.00 5.75 -14.72
N SER A 81 -6.03 6.60 -15.73
CA SER A 81 -4.81 7.18 -16.31
C SER A 81 -3.99 7.91 -15.27
N GLU A 82 -4.65 8.70 -14.42
CA GLU A 82 -4.03 9.44 -13.32
C GLU A 82 -3.38 8.50 -12.29
N GLY A 83 -4.04 7.39 -11.96
CA GLY A 83 -3.51 6.37 -11.04
C GLY A 83 -2.27 5.69 -11.59
N LYS A 84 -2.25 5.39 -12.90
CA LYS A 84 -1.06 4.85 -13.58
C LYS A 84 0.08 5.85 -13.59
N ASP A 85 -0.17 7.10 -13.94
CA ASP A 85 0.83 8.17 -13.97
C ASP A 85 1.39 8.45 -12.57
N MET A 86 0.57 8.30 -11.55
CA MET A 86 0.97 8.56 -10.18
C MET A 86 1.83 7.44 -9.59
N MET A 87 1.41 6.18 -9.72
CA MET A 87 2.02 5.06 -9.00
C MET A 87 2.95 4.20 -9.86
N PHE A 88 2.75 4.20 -11.18
CA PHE A 88 3.48 3.33 -12.11
C PHE A 88 4.10 4.10 -13.28
N ARG A 89 4.41 5.38 -13.10
CA ARG A 89 4.85 6.33 -14.14
C ARG A 89 5.71 5.72 -15.26
N GLU A 90 6.80 5.06 -14.89
CA GLU A 90 7.75 4.49 -15.86
C GLU A 90 7.26 3.18 -16.50
N PHE A 91 6.22 2.58 -15.92
CA PHE A 91 5.70 1.27 -16.35
C PHE A 91 4.27 1.35 -16.92
N LYS A 92 3.69 2.54 -16.99
CA LYS A 92 2.30 2.72 -17.42
C LYS A 92 1.99 2.12 -18.79
N ASP A 93 2.92 2.23 -19.73
CA ASP A 93 2.79 1.71 -21.09
C ASP A 93 2.91 0.18 -21.16
N LYS A 94 3.41 -0.45 -20.11
CA LYS A 94 3.46 -1.91 -19.95
C LYS A 94 2.21 -2.48 -19.27
N MET A 95 1.31 -1.61 -18.79
CA MET A 95 0.07 -2.01 -18.12
C MET A 95 -1.03 -2.21 -19.15
N HIS A 96 -1.27 -3.47 -19.50
CA HIS A 96 -2.38 -3.82 -20.40
C HIS A 96 -3.71 -3.75 -19.64
N PRO A 97 -4.75 -3.12 -20.21
CA PRO A 97 -6.10 -3.18 -19.66
C PRO A 97 -6.67 -4.60 -19.78
N ASP A 98 -7.65 -4.90 -18.96
CA ASP A 98 -8.52 -6.08 -19.10
C ASP A 98 -7.80 -7.46 -19.05
N ARG A 99 -6.99 -7.65 -18.03
CA ARG A 99 -6.40 -8.97 -17.77
C ARG A 99 -7.34 -9.95 -17.06
N GLY A 100 -8.55 -9.51 -16.74
CA GLY A 100 -9.56 -10.28 -16.02
C GLY A 100 -9.57 -10.05 -14.49
N GLN A 101 -10.62 -10.54 -13.85
CA GLN A 101 -10.80 -10.42 -12.41
C GLN A 101 -9.66 -11.07 -11.64
N GLY A 102 -9.22 -10.44 -10.56
CA GLY A 102 -8.13 -10.94 -9.72
C GLY A 102 -6.74 -10.76 -10.30
N THR A 103 -6.59 -10.16 -11.49
CA THR A 103 -5.28 -9.83 -12.06
C THR A 103 -4.88 -8.41 -11.74
N GLY A 104 -3.59 -8.13 -11.78
CA GLY A 104 -3.08 -6.80 -11.50
C GLY A 104 -1.58 -6.69 -11.73
N TYR A 105 -1.01 -5.67 -11.14
CA TYR A 105 0.42 -5.36 -11.21
C TYR A 105 0.96 -5.01 -9.83
N MET A 106 2.19 -5.42 -9.59
CA MET A 106 2.94 -5.10 -8.39
C MET A 106 4.20 -4.34 -8.78
N LEU A 107 4.49 -3.27 -8.04
CA LEU A 107 5.71 -2.49 -8.15
C LEU A 107 6.41 -2.48 -6.79
N THR A 108 7.65 -2.98 -6.76
CA THR A 108 8.45 -3.03 -5.55
C THR A 108 9.64 -2.08 -5.69
N ASN A 109 9.85 -1.25 -4.67
CA ASN A 109 10.95 -0.27 -4.60
C ASN A 109 11.05 0.66 -5.83
N GLY A 110 9.94 0.90 -6.52
CA GLY A 110 9.89 1.73 -7.72
C GLY A 110 10.58 1.14 -8.97
N MET A 111 11.11 -0.08 -8.92
CA MET A 111 11.90 -0.68 -9.99
C MET A 111 11.39 -2.05 -10.46
N ASP A 112 10.98 -2.92 -9.56
CA ASP A 112 10.57 -4.28 -9.89
C ASP A 112 9.09 -4.33 -10.23
N PHE A 113 8.78 -4.26 -11.52
CA PHE A 113 7.41 -4.29 -12.03
C PHE A 113 7.03 -5.71 -12.45
N THR A 114 6.02 -6.28 -11.81
CA THR A 114 5.59 -7.67 -12.01
C THR A 114 4.08 -7.76 -12.19
N PRO A 115 3.60 -8.45 -13.23
CA PRO A 115 2.19 -8.82 -13.33
C PRO A 115 1.84 -9.86 -12.25
N ILE A 116 0.70 -9.71 -11.61
CA ILE A 116 0.23 -10.61 -10.54
C ILE A 116 -1.15 -11.16 -10.83
N VAL A 117 -1.43 -12.30 -10.22
CA VAL A 117 -2.77 -12.90 -10.15
C VAL A 117 -3.06 -13.20 -8.70
N VAL A 118 -4.18 -12.70 -8.21
CA VAL A 118 -4.65 -12.99 -6.85
C VAL A 118 -5.37 -14.32 -6.87
N PRO A 119 -5.00 -15.29 -6.02
CA PRO A 119 -5.68 -16.58 -5.96
C PRO A 119 -7.13 -16.40 -5.48
N VAL A 120 -8.03 -17.18 -6.05
CA VAL A 120 -9.40 -17.28 -5.55
C VAL A 120 -9.39 -18.14 -4.27
N ILE A 121 -9.85 -17.55 -3.18
CA ILE A 121 -10.03 -18.28 -1.92
C ILE A 121 -11.42 -18.91 -1.96
N SER A 122 -11.49 -20.20 -2.29
CA SER A 122 -12.75 -20.95 -2.36
C SER A 122 -13.30 -21.37 -1.01
N ASP A 123 -12.44 -21.41 0.00
CA ASP A 123 -12.76 -21.87 1.35
C ASP A 123 -12.44 -20.77 2.37
N MET A 124 -13.40 -19.85 2.51
CA MET A 124 -13.29 -18.75 3.47
C MET A 124 -13.42 -19.21 4.93
N GLU A 125 -14.11 -20.31 5.20
CA GLU A 125 -14.32 -20.82 6.57
C GLU A 125 -12.99 -21.31 7.17
N ASN A 126 -12.15 -21.92 6.34
CA ASN A 126 -10.83 -22.41 6.76
C ASN A 126 -9.69 -21.39 6.55
N LEU A 127 -9.98 -20.19 6.02
CA LEU A 127 -8.95 -19.16 5.77
C LEU A 127 -8.12 -18.86 7.03
N HIS A 128 -8.76 -18.74 8.18
CA HIS A 128 -8.07 -18.49 9.45
C HIS A 128 -7.09 -19.62 9.83
N SER A 129 -7.42 -20.88 9.53
CA SER A 129 -6.53 -22.00 9.81
C SER A 129 -5.31 -21.99 8.89
N TYR A 130 -5.46 -21.64 7.62
CA TYR A 130 -4.36 -21.47 6.66
C TYR A 130 -3.43 -20.33 7.06
N ILE A 131 -3.98 -19.17 7.45
CA ILE A 131 -3.20 -18.04 7.93
C ILE A 131 -2.39 -18.41 9.18
N ARG A 132 -3.03 -19.07 10.17
CA ARG A 132 -2.34 -19.52 11.39
C ARG A 132 -1.21 -20.50 11.09
N ALA A 133 -1.40 -21.42 10.14
CA ALA A 133 -0.37 -22.36 9.73
C ALA A 133 0.82 -21.67 9.05
N ALA A 134 0.55 -20.63 8.25
CA ALA A 134 1.59 -19.86 7.57
C ALA A 134 2.43 -19.00 8.54
N VAL A 135 1.80 -18.42 9.57
CA VAL A 135 2.49 -17.55 10.56
C VAL A 135 3.32 -18.34 11.58
N LYS A 136 3.02 -19.63 11.79
CA LYS A 136 3.77 -20.49 12.73
C LYS A 136 5.07 -21.06 12.16
N ARG A 137 5.39 -20.77 10.91
CA ARG A 137 6.65 -21.15 10.25
C ARG A 137 7.70 -20.07 10.40
#